data_b81b37c17ef0b98ed983e8d2d65c676d
#
_entry.id   b81b37c17ef0b98ed983e8d2d65c676d
#
_cell.length_a   1.000
_cell.length_b   1.000
_cell.length_c   1.000
_cell.angle_alpha   90.00
_cell.angle_beta   90.00
_cell.angle_gamma   90.00
#
_symmetry.space_group_name_H-M   'P 1'
#
loop_
_entity.id
_entity.type
_entity.pdbx_description
1 polymer ?
#
loop_
_entity_poly.entity_id
_entity_poly.type
_entity_poly.pdbx_seq_one_letter_code
_entity_poly.pdbx_strand_id
1 'polypeptide(L)'
;AAMERELRDNLLGERAWRGLEATTRRFLATGEKLFREHRGDPAFDFGPVIGAFAKALEVQCRAVLRRALATAPREARLVNLNGQTVDIAAHGTLTLGQLAHALSTEQKLATALTAALNDRGWYSGQLSPMLGVFAEVRNTGVHETRVDRATAAHWRDRLLGVGQEGVFVRLIGGYPLSS
;
A
#
# COMPACT_ATOMS: atom_id res chain seq x y z
N ALA A 1 14.15 -15.71 -0.72
CA ALA A 1 14.38 -16.14 0.66
C ALA A 1 13.20 -16.93 1.23
N ALA A 2 13.38 -17.58 2.40
CA ALA A 2 12.35 -18.43 3.02
C ALA A 2 11.06 -17.66 3.33
N MET A 3 11.16 -16.44 3.89
CA MET A 3 10.01 -15.61 4.22
C MET A 3 9.22 -15.19 2.97
N GLU A 4 9.88 -14.87 1.87
CA GLU A 4 9.20 -14.54 0.63
C GLU A 4 8.40 -15.72 0.06
N ARG A 5 8.96 -16.91 0.12
CA ARG A 5 8.23 -18.13 -0.27
C ARG A 5 7.00 -18.35 0.58
N GLU A 6 7.13 -18.16 1.88
CA GLU A 6 5.99 -18.32 2.79
C GLU A 6 4.89 -17.28 2.55
N LEU A 7 5.26 -16.02 2.32
CA LEU A 7 4.30 -14.98 1.96
C LEU A 7 3.55 -15.33 0.67
N ARG A 8 4.29 -15.78 -0.35
CA ARG A 8 3.71 -16.20 -1.61
C ARG A 8 2.77 -17.39 -1.45
N ASP A 9 3.26 -18.46 -0.81
CA ASP A 9 2.58 -19.76 -0.81
C ASP A 9 1.41 -19.82 0.19
N ASN A 10 1.52 -19.11 1.32
CA ASN A 10 0.58 -19.26 2.42
C ASN A 10 -0.34 -18.05 2.65
N LEU A 11 0.00 -16.86 2.15
CA LEU A 11 -0.76 -15.63 2.44
C LEU A 11 -1.28 -14.94 1.18
N LEU A 12 -0.43 -14.63 0.21
CA LEU A 12 -0.78 -13.78 -0.92
C LEU A 12 -1.22 -14.56 -2.16
N GLY A 13 -0.67 -15.75 -2.35
CA GLY A 13 -0.87 -16.54 -3.55
C GLY A 13 0.06 -16.12 -4.71
N GLU A 14 0.30 -17.04 -5.62
CA GLU A 14 1.25 -16.87 -6.74
C GLU A 14 0.89 -15.69 -7.65
N ARG A 15 -0.40 -15.51 -7.96
CA ARG A 15 -0.86 -14.46 -8.86
C ARG A 15 -0.56 -13.07 -8.28
N ALA A 16 -0.96 -12.83 -7.03
CA ALA A 16 -0.71 -11.56 -6.36
C ALA A 16 0.80 -11.33 -6.20
N TRP A 17 1.53 -12.36 -5.79
CA TRP A 17 2.98 -12.28 -5.63
C TRP A 17 3.70 -11.84 -6.91
N ARG A 18 3.33 -12.38 -8.06
CA ARG A 18 3.89 -11.98 -9.35
C ARG A 18 3.61 -10.52 -9.70
N GLY A 19 2.43 -10.02 -9.33
CA GLY A 19 2.04 -8.64 -9.57
C GLY A 19 2.75 -7.60 -8.70
N LEU A 20 3.36 -8.02 -7.59
CA LEU A 20 4.08 -7.13 -6.69
C LEU A 20 5.44 -6.73 -7.24
N GLU A 21 5.82 -5.47 -7.01
CA GLU A 21 7.17 -5.00 -7.26
C GLU A 21 8.19 -5.74 -6.38
N ALA A 22 9.41 -5.94 -6.88
CA ALA A 22 10.47 -6.60 -6.12
C ALA A 22 10.76 -5.91 -4.79
N THR A 23 10.74 -4.58 -4.78
CA THR A 23 10.92 -3.77 -3.57
C THR A 23 9.77 -3.97 -2.59
N THR A 24 8.52 -4.04 -3.07
CA THR A 24 7.35 -4.37 -2.24
C THR A 24 7.53 -5.71 -1.56
N ARG A 25 7.91 -6.74 -2.29
CA ARG A 25 8.15 -8.09 -1.74
C ARG A 25 9.17 -8.09 -0.61
N ARG A 26 10.28 -7.35 -0.80
CA ARG A 26 11.33 -7.24 0.24
C ARG A 26 10.82 -6.55 1.50
N PHE A 27 10.07 -5.46 1.38
CA PHE A 27 9.50 -4.77 2.54
C PHE A 27 8.46 -5.62 3.26
N LEU A 28 7.61 -6.35 2.53
CA LEU A 28 6.65 -7.28 3.13
C LEU A 28 7.38 -8.39 3.90
N ALA A 29 8.42 -8.96 3.32
CA ALA A 29 9.21 -10.00 3.99
C ALA A 29 9.89 -9.46 5.24
N THR A 30 10.43 -8.24 5.21
CA THR A 30 11.03 -7.57 6.37
C THR A 30 10.01 -7.34 7.48
N GLY A 31 8.86 -6.79 7.15
CA GLY A 31 7.79 -6.52 8.12
C GLY A 31 7.27 -7.79 8.77
N GLU A 32 6.99 -8.82 7.98
CA GLU A 32 6.50 -10.10 8.49
C GLU A 32 7.53 -10.83 9.35
N LYS A 33 8.79 -10.79 8.96
CA LYS A 33 9.88 -11.37 9.74
C LYS A 33 9.99 -10.69 11.11
N LEU A 34 10.05 -9.37 11.15
CA LEU A 34 10.10 -8.61 12.39
C LEU A 34 8.89 -8.90 13.28
N PHE A 35 7.70 -8.94 12.70
CA PHE A 35 6.49 -9.25 13.45
C PHE A 35 6.57 -10.63 14.10
N ARG A 36 6.94 -11.66 13.36
CA ARG A 36 7.00 -13.03 13.86
C ARG A 36 8.09 -13.23 14.91
N GLU A 37 9.24 -12.61 14.72
CA GLU A 37 10.36 -12.70 15.69
C GLU A 37 10.01 -12.07 17.04
N HIS A 38 9.19 -11.02 17.04
CA HIS A 38 8.92 -10.23 18.25
C HIS A 38 7.50 -10.33 18.78
N ARG A 39 6.58 -11.03 18.11
CA ARG A 39 5.17 -11.12 18.53
C ARG A 39 4.97 -11.71 19.93
N GLY A 40 5.95 -12.41 20.46
CA GLY A 40 5.93 -12.94 21.82
C GLY A 40 6.41 -11.96 22.89
N ASP A 41 6.96 -10.81 22.50
CA ASP A 41 7.48 -9.79 23.41
C ASP A 41 6.51 -8.59 23.47
N PRO A 42 5.72 -8.44 24.54
CA PRO A 42 4.78 -7.31 24.65
C PRO A 42 5.46 -5.96 24.85
N ALA A 43 6.76 -5.94 25.18
CA ALA A 43 7.53 -4.71 25.37
C ALA A 43 8.18 -4.21 24.07
N PHE A 44 8.17 -5.01 23.01
CA PHE A 44 8.76 -4.63 21.72
C PHE A 44 7.99 -3.47 21.09
N ASP A 45 8.73 -2.52 20.50
CA ASP A 45 8.14 -1.47 19.68
C ASP A 45 7.94 -1.98 18.25
N PHE A 46 6.70 -2.16 17.85
CA PHE A 46 6.32 -2.63 16.52
C PHE A 46 6.30 -1.52 15.45
N GLY A 47 6.75 -0.32 15.77
CA GLY A 47 6.89 0.78 14.81
C GLY A 47 7.65 0.38 13.55
N PRO A 48 8.79 -0.32 13.62
CA PRO A 48 9.50 -0.82 12.44
C PRO A 48 8.70 -1.79 11.57
N VAL A 49 7.80 -2.58 12.14
CA VAL A 49 6.88 -3.45 11.39
C VAL A 49 5.91 -2.60 10.55
N ILE A 50 5.29 -1.62 11.19
CA ILE A 50 4.41 -0.65 10.52
C ILE A 50 5.16 0.12 9.43
N GLY A 51 6.38 0.56 9.72
CA GLY A 51 7.24 1.26 8.76
C GLY A 51 7.54 0.44 7.50
N ALA A 52 7.86 -0.85 7.66
CA ALA A 52 8.13 -1.75 6.55
C ALA A 52 6.86 -1.96 5.67
N PHE A 53 5.72 -2.20 6.28
CA PHE A 53 4.45 -2.35 5.56
C PHE A 53 4.03 -1.04 4.88
N ALA A 54 4.25 0.10 5.52
CA ALA A 54 3.97 1.40 4.91
C ALA A 54 4.81 1.62 3.65
N LYS A 55 6.10 1.29 3.69
CA LYS A 55 6.98 1.36 2.51
C LYS A 55 6.51 0.42 1.39
N ALA A 56 6.15 -0.81 1.73
CA ALA A 56 5.60 -1.75 0.77
C ALA A 56 4.36 -1.18 0.07
N LEU A 57 3.46 -0.59 0.84
CA LEU A 57 2.21 -0.04 0.33
C LEU A 57 2.44 1.20 -0.55
N GLU A 58 3.32 2.11 -0.15
CA GLU A 58 3.71 3.29 -0.94
C GLU A 58 4.29 2.87 -2.31
N VAL A 59 5.22 1.93 -2.31
CA VAL A 59 5.86 1.44 -3.54
C VAL A 59 4.85 0.79 -4.46
N GLN A 60 3.98 -0.07 -3.92
CA GLN A 60 3.02 -0.79 -4.73
C GLN A 60 1.90 0.09 -5.27
N CYS A 61 1.35 0.99 -4.46
CA CYS A 61 0.34 1.96 -4.91
C CYS A 61 0.89 2.85 -6.02
N ARG A 62 2.12 3.33 -5.87
CA ARG A 62 2.77 4.14 -6.91
C ARG A 62 2.94 3.36 -8.21
N ALA A 63 3.32 2.09 -8.14
CA ALA A 63 3.45 1.24 -9.32
C ALA A 63 2.12 1.02 -10.03
N VAL A 64 1.05 0.77 -9.28
CA VAL A 64 -0.30 0.62 -9.83
C VAL A 64 -0.77 1.92 -10.50
N LEU A 65 -0.60 3.06 -9.84
CA LEU A 65 -0.95 4.37 -10.39
C LEU A 65 -0.18 4.66 -11.69
N ARG A 66 1.11 4.40 -11.69
CA ARG A 66 1.95 4.62 -12.88
C ARG A 66 1.50 3.78 -14.07
N ARG A 67 1.16 2.52 -13.86
CA ARG A 67 0.64 1.63 -14.91
C ARG A 67 -0.75 2.05 -15.37
N ALA A 68 -1.65 2.31 -14.42
CA ALA A 68 -3.03 2.70 -14.73
C ALA A 68 -3.12 4.02 -15.50
N LEU A 69 -2.21 4.94 -15.25
CA LEU A 69 -2.20 6.28 -15.85
C LEU A 69 -1.21 6.41 -17.03
N ALA A 70 -0.59 5.33 -17.47
CA ALA A 70 0.43 5.36 -18.53
C ALA A 70 -0.08 5.97 -19.83
N THR A 71 -1.36 5.74 -20.17
CA THR A 71 -2.00 6.26 -21.38
C THR A 71 -2.94 7.44 -21.13
N ALA A 72 -3.09 7.87 -19.87
CA ALA A 72 -3.93 9.00 -19.51
C ALA A 72 -3.29 10.32 -19.96
N PRO A 73 -4.10 11.32 -20.38
CA PRO A 73 -3.57 12.64 -20.70
C PRO A 73 -2.93 13.29 -19.48
N ARG A 74 -1.93 14.13 -19.71
CA ARG A 74 -1.14 14.75 -18.63
C ARG A 74 -2.02 15.51 -17.63
N GLU A 75 -3.00 16.25 -18.11
CA GLU A 75 -3.91 17.02 -17.25
C GLU A 75 -4.74 16.16 -16.28
N ALA A 76 -4.97 14.89 -16.62
CA ALA A 76 -5.64 13.94 -15.72
C ALA A 76 -4.71 13.39 -14.62
N ARG A 77 -3.40 13.50 -14.82
CA ARG A 77 -2.38 13.04 -13.87
C ARG A 77 -1.87 14.14 -12.94
N LEU A 78 -2.26 15.39 -13.20
CA LEU A 78 -1.81 16.51 -12.36
C LEU A 78 -2.64 16.60 -11.08
N VAL A 79 -1.95 16.63 -9.97
CA VAL A 79 -2.53 16.69 -8.62
C VAL A 79 -1.85 17.80 -7.82
N ASN A 80 -2.62 18.54 -7.04
CA ASN A 80 -2.07 19.51 -6.11
C ASN A 80 -1.66 18.80 -4.81
N LEU A 81 -0.36 18.79 -4.54
CA LEU A 81 0.21 18.27 -3.30
C LEU A 81 0.93 19.41 -2.59
N ASN A 82 0.41 19.82 -1.43
CA ASN A 82 0.99 20.90 -0.61
C ASN A 82 1.26 22.20 -1.38
N GLY A 83 0.31 22.59 -2.23
CA GLY A 83 0.43 23.82 -3.03
C GLY A 83 1.25 23.67 -4.31
N GLN A 84 1.81 22.50 -4.59
CA GLN A 84 2.54 22.21 -5.81
C GLN A 84 1.74 21.27 -6.72
N THR A 85 1.68 21.60 -8.00
CA THR A 85 1.11 20.72 -9.02
C THR A 85 2.15 19.73 -9.47
N VAL A 86 1.87 18.43 -9.27
CA VAL A 86 2.77 17.33 -9.64
C VAL A 86 2.07 16.33 -10.57
N ASP A 87 2.83 15.72 -11.47
CA ASP A 87 2.36 14.58 -12.25
C ASP A 87 2.46 13.33 -11.36
N ILE A 88 1.32 12.81 -10.93
CA ILE A 88 1.25 11.69 -9.96
C ILE A 88 1.88 10.40 -10.51
N ALA A 89 1.86 10.21 -11.82
CA ALA A 89 2.46 9.03 -12.46
C ALA A 89 3.98 9.12 -12.58
N ALA A 90 4.51 10.34 -12.68
CA ALA A 90 5.94 10.59 -12.86
C ALA A 90 6.67 10.91 -11.55
N HIS A 91 5.94 11.29 -10.49
CA HIS A 91 6.55 11.69 -9.22
C HIS A 91 7.29 10.54 -8.55
N GLY A 92 8.55 10.77 -8.17
CA GLY A 92 9.45 9.71 -7.69
C GLY A 92 9.10 9.12 -6.33
N THR A 93 8.56 9.95 -5.43
CA THR A 93 8.18 9.54 -4.07
C THR A 93 6.83 10.13 -3.68
N LEU A 94 5.92 9.27 -3.23
CA LEU A 94 4.62 9.66 -2.70
C LEU A 94 4.44 9.01 -1.34
N THR A 95 4.06 9.80 -0.34
CA THR A 95 3.72 9.29 0.98
C THR A 95 2.31 8.70 0.98
N LEU A 96 1.98 7.89 1.99
CA LEU A 96 0.63 7.35 2.15
C LEU A 96 -0.43 8.45 2.23
N GLY A 97 -0.14 9.55 2.93
CA GLY A 97 -1.05 10.69 3.04
C GLY A 97 -1.27 11.40 1.70
N GLN A 98 -0.22 11.57 0.91
CA GLN A 98 -0.32 12.14 -0.44
C GLN A 98 -1.11 11.24 -1.39
N LEU A 99 -0.90 9.93 -1.31
CA LEU A 99 -1.67 8.93 -2.08
C LEU A 99 -3.15 8.97 -1.71
N ALA A 100 -3.46 9.01 -0.42
CA ALA A 100 -4.83 9.12 0.07
C ALA A 100 -5.52 10.39 -0.46
N HIS A 101 -4.84 11.52 -0.38
CA HIS A 101 -5.33 12.81 -0.89
C HIS A 101 -5.59 12.74 -2.40
N ALA A 102 -4.62 12.28 -3.17
CA ALA A 102 -4.74 12.19 -4.62
C ALA A 102 -5.93 11.33 -5.06
N LEU A 103 -6.10 10.14 -4.42
CA LEU A 103 -7.19 9.23 -4.74
C LEU A 103 -8.58 9.74 -4.36
N SER A 104 -8.67 10.65 -3.39
CA SER A 104 -9.96 11.13 -2.85
C SER A 104 -10.43 12.46 -3.44
N THR A 105 -9.53 13.34 -3.91
CA THR A 105 -9.88 14.73 -4.19
C THR A 105 -9.89 15.12 -5.67
N GLU A 106 -9.15 14.40 -6.52
CA GLU A 106 -8.97 14.80 -7.91
C GLU A 106 -9.92 14.07 -8.85
N GLN A 107 -10.95 14.79 -9.33
CA GLN A 107 -11.98 14.22 -10.19
C GLN A 107 -11.44 13.68 -11.53
N LYS A 108 -10.53 14.40 -12.17
CA LYS A 108 -9.94 13.95 -13.45
C LYS A 108 -9.09 12.69 -13.25
N LEU A 109 -8.35 12.62 -12.15
CA LEU A 109 -7.59 11.44 -11.77
C LEU A 109 -8.53 10.25 -11.51
N ALA A 110 -9.60 10.46 -10.74
CA ALA A 110 -10.60 9.43 -10.47
C ALA A 110 -11.22 8.89 -11.77
N THR A 111 -11.53 9.76 -12.72
CA THR A 111 -12.07 9.37 -14.03
C THR A 111 -11.06 8.52 -14.82
N ALA A 112 -9.79 8.92 -14.86
CA ALA A 112 -8.74 8.18 -15.55
C ALA A 112 -8.49 6.80 -14.91
N LEU A 113 -8.45 6.72 -13.58
CA LEU A 113 -8.33 5.45 -12.86
C LEU A 113 -9.54 4.55 -13.09
N THR A 114 -10.73 5.13 -13.13
CA THR A 114 -11.99 4.44 -13.45
C THR A 114 -11.92 3.73 -14.79
N ALA A 115 -11.31 4.34 -15.80
CA ALA A 115 -11.15 3.74 -17.11
C ALA A 115 -10.13 2.59 -17.16
N ALA A 116 -9.13 2.61 -16.26
CA ALA A 116 -7.99 1.70 -16.26
C ALA A 116 -8.08 0.55 -15.24
N LEU A 117 -8.88 0.69 -14.18
CA LEU A 117 -8.96 -0.26 -13.07
C LEU A 117 -10.29 -1.01 -13.06
N ASN A 118 -10.26 -2.30 -12.82
CA ASN A 118 -11.45 -3.14 -12.76
C ASN A 118 -12.29 -2.89 -11.50
N ASP A 119 -11.66 -2.59 -10.37
CA ASP A 119 -12.32 -2.44 -9.05
C ASP A 119 -12.20 -0.99 -8.53
N ARG A 120 -12.60 -0.09 -9.36
CA ARG A 120 -12.47 1.37 -9.13
C ARG A 120 -13.12 1.89 -7.86
N GLY A 121 -14.27 1.35 -7.49
CA GLY A 121 -14.98 1.75 -6.27
C GLY A 121 -14.19 1.44 -5.00
N TRP A 122 -13.42 0.37 -5.01
CA TRP A 122 -12.53 0.03 -3.91
C TRP A 122 -11.38 1.03 -3.77
N TYR A 123 -10.77 1.47 -4.87
CA TYR A 123 -9.62 2.41 -4.82
C TYR A 123 -10.03 3.76 -4.24
N SER A 124 -11.15 4.33 -4.64
CA SER A 124 -11.60 5.62 -4.12
C SER A 124 -12.35 5.51 -2.79
N GLY A 125 -13.17 4.48 -2.62
CA GLY A 125 -14.08 4.35 -1.49
C GLY A 125 -13.50 3.62 -0.27
N GLN A 126 -12.53 2.73 -0.46
CA GLN A 126 -11.95 1.92 0.62
C GLN A 126 -10.44 2.11 0.75
N LEU A 127 -9.67 2.02 -0.33
CA LEU A 127 -8.22 2.18 -0.25
C LEU A 127 -7.82 3.57 0.21
N SER A 128 -8.38 4.62 -0.36
CA SER A 128 -8.03 6.00 -0.01
C SER A 128 -8.22 6.31 1.49
N PRO A 129 -9.39 6.05 2.11
CA PRO A 129 -9.55 6.25 3.54
C PRO A 129 -8.60 5.41 4.39
N MET A 130 -8.37 4.15 4.00
CA MET A 130 -7.46 3.25 4.70
C MET A 130 -6.02 3.78 4.69
N LEU A 131 -5.54 4.28 3.55
CA LEU A 131 -4.21 4.89 3.44
C LEU A 131 -4.05 6.08 4.38
N GLY A 132 -5.08 6.91 4.51
CA GLY A 132 -5.10 8.03 5.44
C GLY A 132 -4.97 7.60 6.90
N VAL A 133 -5.75 6.61 7.32
CA VAL A 133 -5.70 6.07 8.68
C VAL A 133 -4.36 5.39 8.95
N PHE A 134 -3.84 4.62 8.01
CA PHE A 134 -2.56 3.95 8.16
C PHE A 134 -1.39 4.95 8.21
N ALA A 135 -1.47 6.04 7.46
CA ALA A 135 -0.49 7.13 7.52
C ALA A 135 -0.41 7.74 8.94
N GLU A 136 -1.55 7.92 9.60
CA GLU A 136 -1.59 8.41 10.98
C GLU A 136 -0.92 7.43 11.95
N VAL A 137 -1.20 6.14 11.84
CA VAL A 137 -0.56 5.10 12.66
C VAL A 137 0.96 5.11 12.47
N ARG A 138 1.43 5.19 11.23
CA ARG A 138 2.86 5.28 10.92
C ARG A 138 3.49 6.53 11.56
N ASN A 139 2.86 7.68 11.40
CA ASN A 139 3.39 8.95 11.91
C ASN A 139 3.45 8.98 13.44
N THR A 140 2.42 8.46 14.11
CA THR A 140 2.40 8.34 15.57
C THR A 140 3.54 7.45 16.07
N GLY A 141 3.78 6.31 15.40
CA GLY A 141 4.87 5.40 15.75
C GLY A 141 6.27 5.97 15.54
N VAL A 142 6.43 6.97 14.66
CA VAL A 142 7.74 7.62 14.41
C VAL A 142 8.03 8.72 15.43
N HIS A 143 7.01 9.37 15.99
CA HIS A 143 7.23 10.64 16.69
C HIS A 143 7.12 10.59 18.21
N GLU A 144 6.26 9.80 18.83
CA GLU A 144 6.03 9.94 20.28
C GLU A 144 5.60 8.69 21.04
N THR A 145 5.08 7.68 20.37
CA THR A 145 4.47 6.53 21.05
C THR A 145 4.88 5.21 20.40
N ARG A 146 5.23 4.26 21.26
CA ARG A 146 5.46 2.89 20.85
C ARG A 146 4.20 2.30 20.18
N VAL A 147 4.37 1.64 19.05
CA VAL A 147 3.30 0.86 18.42
C VAL A 147 3.22 -0.48 19.15
N ASP A 148 2.04 -0.80 19.68
CA ASP A 148 1.83 -2.06 20.38
C ASP A 148 1.61 -3.24 19.41
N ARG A 149 1.68 -4.45 19.97
CA ARG A 149 1.51 -5.68 19.22
C ARG A 149 0.11 -5.78 18.59
N ALA A 150 -0.93 -5.39 19.30
CA ALA A 150 -2.31 -5.48 18.81
C ALA A 150 -2.53 -4.60 17.56
N THR A 151 -2.01 -3.38 17.58
CA THR A 151 -2.04 -2.46 16.43
C THR A 151 -1.28 -3.05 15.24
N ALA A 152 -0.06 -3.55 15.46
CA ALA A 152 0.73 -4.17 14.41
C ALA A 152 0.07 -5.42 13.84
N ALA A 153 -0.50 -6.29 14.68
CA ALA A 153 -1.23 -7.48 14.26
C ALA A 153 -2.46 -7.13 13.41
N HIS A 154 -3.23 -6.13 13.83
CA HIS A 154 -4.40 -5.65 13.09
C HIS A 154 -4.04 -5.23 11.65
N TRP A 155 -3.03 -4.39 11.50
CA TRP A 155 -2.61 -3.92 10.18
C TRP A 155 -1.93 -5.01 9.36
N ARG A 156 -1.09 -5.82 9.98
CA ARG A 156 -0.48 -6.99 9.34
C ARG A 156 -1.55 -7.92 8.76
N ASP A 157 -2.55 -8.27 9.54
CA ASP A 157 -3.63 -9.17 9.12
C ASP A 157 -4.45 -8.57 7.99
N ARG A 158 -4.77 -7.28 8.07
CA ARG A 158 -5.51 -6.56 7.05
C ARG A 158 -4.74 -6.44 5.74
N LEU A 159 -3.45 -6.13 5.80
CA LEU A 159 -2.62 -5.94 4.62
C LEU A 159 -2.29 -7.27 3.92
N LEU A 160 -1.94 -8.30 4.68
CA LEU A 160 -1.57 -9.62 4.15
C LEU A 160 -2.76 -10.56 3.92
N GLY A 161 -3.90 -10.30 4.53
CA GLY A 161 -5.10 -11.12 4.35
C GLY A 161 -5.20 -12.30 5.30
N VAL A 162 -4.93 -12.08 6.58
CA VAL A 162 -5.14 -13.09 7.61
C VAL A 162 -6.56 -12.95 8.19
N GLY A 163 -7.40 -13.95 7.94
CA GLY A 163 -8.79 -13.94 8.38
C GLY A 163 -9.72 -13.00 7.58
N GLN A 164 -9.21 -12.39 6.52
CA GLN A 164 -9.94 -11.46 5.66
C GLN A 164 -9.25 -11.33 4.32
N GLU A 165 -9.89 -10.73 3.33
CA GLU A 165 -9.24 -10.42 2.05
C GLU A 165 -8.13 -9.39 2.24
N GLY A 166 -6.93 -9.70 1.75
CA GLY A 166 -5.75 -8.85 1.91
C GLY A 166 -5.76 -7.63 0.99
N VAL A 167 -5.28 -6.51 1.51
CA VAL A 167 -5.18 -5.26 0.73
C VAL A 167 -4.25 -5.43 -0.47
N PHE A 168 -3.10 -6.08 -0.30
CA PHE A 168 -2.16 -6.29 -1.40
C PHE A 168 -2.74 -7.19 -2.51
N VAL A 169 -3.45 -8.24 -2.15
CA VAL A 169 -4.13 -9.11 -3.13
C VAL A 169 -5.16 -8.31 -3.91
N ARG A 170 -5.95 -7.49 -3.24
CA ARG A 170 -6.98 -6.67 -3.88
C ARG A 170 -6.38 -5.56 -4.74
N LEU A 171 -5.31 -4.94 -4.29
CA LEU A 171 -4.58 -3.91 -5.03
C LEU A 171 -4.07 -4.44 -6.38
N ILE A 172 -3.52 -5.65 -6.39
CA ILE A 172 -3.06 -6.31 -7.62
C ILE A 172 -4.25 -6.80 -8.46
N GLY A 173 -5.28 -7.35 -7.83
CA GLY A 173 -6.46 -7.90 -8.52
C GLY A 173 -7.28 -6.87 -9.26
N GLY A 174 -7.27 -5.62 -8.82
CA GLY A 174 -7.97 -4.51 -9.47
C GLY A 174 -7.30 -4.00 -10.75
N TYR A 175 -6.05 -4.37 -10.97
CA TYR A 175 -5.30 -4.02 -12.17
C TYR A 175 -5.06 -5.27 -13.03
N PRO A 176 -5.49 -5.29 -14.32
CA PRO A 176 -5.24 -6.42 -15.19
C PRO A 176 -3.74 -6.64 -15.37
N LEU A 177 -3.23 -7.78 -14.96
CA LEU A 177 -1.88 -8.17 -15.30
C LEU A 177 -1.81 -8.38 -16.81
N SER A 178 -0.83 -7.76 -17.45
CA SER A 178 -0.55 -8.02 -18.86
C SER A 178 -0.34 -9.52 -19.04
N SER A 179 -1.09 -10.10 -19.95
CA SER A 179 -0.95 -11.50 -20.35
C SER A 179 0.41 -11.76 -20.96
#